data_e3436193f9dd41a5bf3a9eaf2a47178b
#
_entry.id   e3436193f9dd41a5bf3a9eaf2a47178b
#
_cell.length_a   1.000
_cell.length_b   1.000
_cell.length_c   1.000
_cell.angle_alpha   90.00
_cell.angle_beta   90.00
_cell.angle_gamma   90.00
#
_symmetry.space_group_name_H-M   'P 1'
#
loop_
_entity.id
_entity.type
_entity.pdbx_description
1 polymer ?
#
loop_
_entity_poly.entity_id
_entity_poly.type
_entity_poly.pdbx_seq_one_letter_code
_entity_poly.pdbx_strand_id
1 'polypeptide(L)'
;MEEKKNYDKIIIGAGIYGLYAAWICGLRGERVLVLEKEHDCFLRATYVNQARVHLGYHYPRSISTAQSTARYFDQFVSQYPECINSEFYQIYATSSKFSWTNAAQFEKFSKAANIPCGKVAVDEYFKEGMCDGAFVTGEVTFDARVLSRCLMAEIMIYPNIEIRYNHPVTSIETEGDVYKIGSGEEYYYAPFVLNATYACVNEITKMAGFEPFKIKYELCEVILCKVNAELRDIGLTVMDGPFFSIMPFGKTGLHSLTSVAFTPHETCYEELAKFPCQEKTNGKCRPGFLCNCNECEVHPESAWDYMSKLAKKYMLDKYKFEYVKSLYSIKPILTASDVDDSRPTCIKVHSQGPTFVSVLSGKITTVYDLEEIL
;
A
#
# COMPACT_ATOMS: atom_id res chain seq x y z
N MET A 1 -23.43 1.70 36.65
CA MET A 1 -23.61 1.82 35.18
C MET A 1 -22.25 2.27 34.63
N GLU A 2 -21.61 1.46 33.82
CA GLU A 2 -20.40 1.92 33.12
C GLU A 2 -20.76 3.10 32.20
N GLU A 3 -19.96 4.15 32.27
CA GLU A 3 -20.15 5.33 31.45
C GLU A 3 -19.93 4.93 29.97
N LYS A 4 -20.96 5.13 29.12
CA LYS A 4 -20.84 4.80 27.66
C LYS A 4 -19.74 5.66 27.06
N LYS A 5 -18.69 5.02 26.53
CA LYS A 5 -17.59 5.70 25.84
C LYS A 5 -18.06 6.10 24.44
N ASN A 6 -18.62 7.31 24.34
CA ASN A 6 -19.20 7.84 23.10
C ASN A 6 -18.18 8.68 22.31
N TYR A 7 -18.15 8.49 21.00
CA TYR A 7 -17.35 9.24 20.05
C TYR A 7 -18.24 9.72 18.90
N ASP A 8 -17.81 10.75 18.17
CA ASP A 8 -18.48 11.14 16.94
C ASP A 8 -18.15 10.16 15.83
N LYS A 9 -16.90 9.67 15.82
CA LYS A 9 -16.43 8.69 14.84
C LYS A 9 -15.52 7.64 15.45
N ILE A 10 -15.67 6.39 15.03
CA ILE A 10 -14.73 5.31 15.30
C ILE A 10 -14.09 4.89 13.99
N ILE A 11 -12.75 4.83 13.98
CA ILE A 11 -11.94 4.42 12.85
C ILE A 11 -11.24 3.11 13.21
N ILE A 12 -11.40 2.09 12.38
CA ILE A 12 -10.78 0.78 12.58
C ILE A 12 -9.56 0.66 11.67
N GLY A 13 -8.37 0.56 12.28
CA GLY A 13 -7.07 0.47 11.63
C GLY A 13 -6.26 1.78 11.67
N ALA A 14 -5.01 1.72 12.15
CA ALA A 14 -4.05 2.83 12.21
C ALA A 14 -3.01 2.77 11.08
N GLY A 15 -3.41 2.35 9.88
CA GLY A 15 -2.67 2.59 8.65
C GLY A 15 -2.82 4.05 8.20
N ILE A 16 -2.19 4.43 7.08
CA ILE A 16 -2.24 5.83 6.60
C ILE A 16 -3.68 6.33 6.40
N TYR A 17 -4.58 5.50 5.87
CA TYR A 17 -5.97 5.90 5.66
C TYR A 17 -6.71 6.18 6.96
N GLY A 18 -6.52 5.33 7.98
CA GLY A 18 -7.15 5.54 9.27
C GLY A 18 -6.60 6.74 10.04
N LEU A 19 -5.28 6.92 10.06
CA LEU A 19 -4.67 8.06 10.75
C LEU A 19 -4.95 9.38 10.03
N TYR A 20 -4.95 9.38 8.69
CA TYR A 20 -5.34 10.57 7.92
C TYR A 20 -6.79 10.98 8.20
N ALA A 21 -7.71 10.00 8.20
CA ALA A 21 -9.12 10.25 8.53
C ALA A 21 -9.26 10.78 9.97
N ALA A 22 -8.53 10.22 10.93
CA ALA A 22 -8.55 10.68 12.32
C ALA A 22 -8.07 12.14 12.42
N TRP A 23 -6.99 12.48 11.73
CA TRP A 23 -6.46 13.83 11.68
C TRP A 23 -7.47 14.84 11.12
N ILE A 24 -8.07 14.55 9.95
CA ILE A 24 -9.06 15.42 9.31
C ILE A 24 -10.30 15.62 10.20
N CYS A 25 -10.81 14.57 10.82
CA CYS A 25 -11.95 14.65 11.74
C CYS A 25 -11.58 15.43 13.02
N GLY A 26 -10.37 15.20 13.55
CA GLY A 26 -9.86 15.94 14.71
C GLY A 26 -9.72 17.43 14.46
N LEU A 27 -9.26 17.85 13.27
CA LEU A 27 -9.23 19.24 12.81
C LEU A 27 -10.61 19.91 12.84
N ARG A 28 -11.68 19.14 12.59
CA ARG A 28 -13.07 19.62 12.62
C ARG A 28 -13.66 19.68 14.05
N GLY A 29 -12.85 19.28 15.05
CA GLY A 29 -13.28 19.25 16.45
C GLY A 29 -14.10 18.02 16.83
N GLU A 30 -14.22 17.01 15.97
CA GLU A 30 -14.93 15.78 16.22
C GLU A 30 -14.14 14.89 17.22
N ARG A 31 -14.85 14.23 18.11
CA ARG A 31 -14.27 13.26 19.06
C ARG A 31 -14.06 11.92 18.34
N VAL A 32 -12.81 11.54 18.11
CA VAL A 32 -12.43 10.39 17.28
C VAL A 32 -11.73 9.33 18.12
N LEU A 33 -12.12 8.07 17.92
CA LEU A 33 -11.40 6.90 18.42
C LEU A 33 -10.82 6.11 17.24
N VAL A 34 -9.52 5.83 17.29
CA VAL A 34 -8.87 4.87 16.38
C VAL A 34 -8.58 3.58 17.13
N LEU A 35 -9.07 2.45 16.62
CA LEU A 35 -8.79 1.11 17.15
C LEU A 35 -7.82 0.39 16.21
N GLU A 36 -6.63 0.05 16.74
CA GLU A 36 -5.61 -0.70 16.01
C GLU A 36 -5.29 -2.01 16.74
N LYS A 37 -5.29 -3.11 16.02
CA LYS A 37 -5.01 -4.43 16.59
C LYS A 37 -3.53 -4.69 16.87
N GLU A 38 -2.64 -4.02 16.14
CA GLU A 38 -1.20 -4.12 16.35
C GLU A 38 -0.73 -3.21 17.50
N HIS A 39 0.52 -3.38 17.90
CA HIS A 39 1.11 -2.62 19.00
C HIS A 39 1.55 -1.21 18.62
N ASP A 40 1.54 -0.87 17.32
CA ASP A 40 1.91 0.44 16.78
C ASP A 40 1.20 0.67 15.44
N CYS A 41 1.25 1.90 14.94
CA CYS A 41 0.73 2.26 13.62
C CYS A 41 1.68 1.86 12.49
N PHE A 42 1.16 1.77 11.26
CA PHE A 42 1.91 1.53 10.03
C PHE A 42 2.72 0.22 9.99
N LEU A 43 2.36 -0.79 10.80
CA LEU A 43 3.13 -2.05 10.86
C LEU A 43 2.88 -2.99 9.68
N ARG A 44 1.82 -2.76 8.90
CA ARG A 44 1.41 -3.62 7.78
C ARG A 44 1.65 -2.96 6.42
N ALA A 45 0.67 -2.98 5.53
CA ALA A 45 0.80 -2.56 4.13
C ALA A 45 1.30 -1.12 3.93
N THR A 46 1.07 -0.19 4.88
CA THR A 46 1.62 1.16 4.79
C THR A 46 3.15 1.16 4.88
N TYR A 47 3.75 0.22 5.61
CA TYR A 47 5.19 0.01 5.66
C TYR A 47 5.67 -0.99 4.62
N VAL A 48 4.94 -2.11 4.45
CA VAL A 48 5.33 -3.21 3.56
C VAL A 48 4.75 -2.96 2.16
N ASN A 49 5.46 -2.19 1.37
CA ASN A 49 5.16 -1.87 -0.02
C ASN A 49 6.45 -1.49 -0.75
N GLN A 50 6.37 -1.05 -2.00
CA GLN A 50 7.53 -0.64 -2.79
C GLN A 50 8.10 0.75 -2.39
N ALA A 51 7.52 1.42 -1.39
CA ALA A 51 7.83 2.78 -0.98
C ALA A 51 7.66 3.84 -2.10
N ARG A 52 6.92 3.54 -3.15
CA ARG A 52 6.78 4.38 -4.33
C ARG A 52 5.63 5.38 -4.19
N VAL A 53 5.89 6.63 -4.53
CA VAL A 53 4.85 7.63 -4.78
C VAL A 53 4.60 7.64 -6.29
N HIS A 54 3.49 7.04 -6.69
CA HIS A 54 3.18 6.82 -8.11
C HIS A 54 2.81 8.12 -8.84
N LEU A 55 3.40 8.31 -10.03
CA LEU A 55 3.05 9.38 -10.98
C LEU A 55 2.38 8.86 -12.25
N GLY A 56 2.02 7.57 -12.29
CA GLY A 56 1.21 6.99 -13.35
C GLY A 56 1.96 6.15 -14.38
N TYR A 57 3.28 6.08 -14.35
CA TYR A 57 4.09 5.37 -15.36
C TYR A 57 3.79 3.87 -15.49
N HIS A 58 3.27 3.24 -14.46
CA HIS A 58 2.90 1.82 -14.48
C HIS A 58 1.66 1.48 -15.32
N TYR A 59 0.98 2.51 -15.86
CA TYR A 59 -0.28 2.31 -16.58
C TYR A 59 -0.20 2.75 -18.04
N PRO A 60 0.78 2.27 -18.85
CA PRO A 60 1.02 2.77 -20.21
C PRO A 60 -0.13 2.46 -21.18
N ARG A 61 -1.04 1.58 -20.77
CA ARG A 61 -2.22 1.18 -21.56
C ARG A 61 -3.50 1.94 -21.16
N SER A 62 -3.45 2.82 -20.11
CA SER A 62 -4.60 3.57 -19.62
C SER A 62 -4.20 4.97 -19.19
N ILE A 63 -4.44 5.95 -20.06
CA ILE A 63 -4.17 7.38 -19.78
C ILE A 63 -5.00 7.87 -18.60
N SER A 64 -6.27 7.50 -18.51
CA SER A 64 -7.16 7.90 -17.42
C SER A 64 -6.67 7.40 -16.06
N THR A 65 -6.21 6.14 -15.99
CA THR A 65 -5.62 5.57 -14.76
C THR A 65 -4.32 6.28 -14.39
N ALA A 66 -3.48 6.61 -15.37
CA ALA A 66 -2.24 7.34 -15.13
C ALA A 66 -2.54 8.75 -14.57
N GLN A 67 -3.44 9.50 -15.19
CA GLN A 67 -3.84 10.83 -14.74
C GLN A 67 -4.50 10.80 -13.35
N SER A 68 -5.39 9.86 -13.10
CA SER A 68 -6.00 9.67 -11.77
C SER A 68 -4.94 9.35 -10.70
N THR A 69 -3.90 8.58 -11.08
CA THR A 69 -2.77 8.26 -10.19
C THR A 69 -1.94 9.49 -9.87
N ALA A 70 -1.70 10.35 -10.86
CA ALA A 70 -0.90 11.57 -10.72
C ALA A 70 -1.64 12.69 -9.96
N ARG A 71 -2.98 12.62 -9.86
CA ARG A 71 -3.84 13.69 -9.32
C ARG A 71 -3.36 14.29 -8.01
N TYR A 72 -2.94 13.45 -7.09
CA TYR A 72 -2.52 13.85 -5.74
C TYR A 72 -1.01 13.78 -5.50
N PHE A 73 -0.21 13.58 -6.55
CA PHE A 73 1.23 13.44 -6.39
C PHE A 73 1.87 14.68 -5.77
N ASP A 74 1.64 15.85 -6.38
CA ASP A 74 2.22 17.11 -5.91
C ASP A 74 1.72 17.49 -4.52
N GLN A 75 0.43 17.25 -4.24
CA GLN A 75 -0.15 17.48 -2.91
C GLN A 75 0.55 16.61 -1.86
N PHE A 76 0.72 15.31 -2.12
CA PHE A 76 1.36 14.39 -1.18
C PHE A 76 2.83 14.75 -0.93
N VAL A 77 3.57 15.04 -1.99
CA VAL A 77 4.99 15.44 -1.91
C VAL A 77 5.16 16.75 -1.15
N SER A 78 4.26 17.72 -1.38
CA SER A 78 4.31 19.02 -0.71
C SER A 78 3.87 18.97 0.75
N GLN A 79 2.93 18.07 1.09
CA GLN A 79 2.41 17.94 2.45
C GLN A 79 3.37 17.17 3.37
N TYR A 80 4.13 16.20 2.84
CA TYR A 80 5.01 15.34 3.61
C TYR A 80 6.47 15.33 3.12
N PRO A 81 7.11 16.51 2.90
CA PRO A 81 8.42 16.61 2.27
C PRO A 81 9.52 15.86 3.05
N GLU A 82 9.39 15.77 4.38
CA GLU A 82 10.37 15.08 5.23
C GLU A 82 10.46 13.58 4.93
N CYS A 83 9.35 12.96 4.53
CA CYS A 83 9.35 11.54 4.22
C CYS A 83 9.73 11.22 2.76
N ILE A 84 9.75 12.23 1.88
CA ILE A 84 10.05 12.03 0.47
C ILE A 84 11.55 11.86 0.25
N ASN A 85 11.91 10.86 -0.55
CA ASN A 85 13.22 10.72 -1.14
C ASN A 85 13.10 10.96 -2.65
N SER A 86 13.64 12.09 -3.10
CA SER A 86 13.73 12.50 -4.51
C SER A 86 15.18 12.59 -5.00
N GLU A 87 16.17 12.25 -4.16
CA GLU A 87 17.59 12.34 -4.47
C GLU A 87 18.10 11.09 -5.21
N PHE A 88 17.39 10.66 -6.24
CA PHE A 88 17.80 9.56 -7.11
C PHE A 88 17.16 9.69 -8.49
N TYR A 89 17.72 8.98 -9.47
CA TYR A 89 17.16 8.89 -10.82
C TYR A 89 16.31 7.63 -10.96
N GLN A 90 15.01 7.79 -11.14
CA GLN A 90 14.12 6.67 -11.44
C GLN A 90 14.10 6.42 -12.94
N ILE A 91 14.66 5.30 -13.37
CA ILE A 91 14.72 4.87 -14.78
C ILE A 91 13.66 3.81 -15.01
N TYR A 92 12.76 4.10 -15.94
CA TYR A 92 11.83 3.14 -16.52
C TYR A 92 12.36 2.64 -17.85
N ALA A 93 12.24 1.34 -18.10
CA ALA A 93 12.63 0.74 -19.37
C ALA A 93 11.56 -0.19 -19.88
N THR A 94 11.42 -0.26 -21.19
CA THR A 94 10.61 -1.25 -21.88
C THR A 94 11.50 -2.39 -22.35
N SER A 95 11.06 -3.64 -22.11
CA SER A 95 11.84 -4.81 -22.51
C SER A 95 11.75 -5.02 -24.02
N SER A 96 12.87 -5.40 -24.65
CA SER A 96 12.89 -5.76 -26.08
C SER A 96 12.03 -6.97 -26.40
N LYS A 97 11.68 -7.80 -25.40
CA LYS A 97 10.87 -9.01 -25.55
C LYS A 97 9.85 -9.12 -24.43
N PHE A 98 8.66 -9.61 -24.75
CA PHE A 98 7.58 -9.89 -23.79
C PHE A 98 7.03 -8.66 -23.05
N SER A 99 7.35 -7.45 -23.47
CA SER A 99 6.67 -6.25 -23.01
C SER A 99 5.41 -6.01 -23.84
N TRP A 100 4.32 -5.61 -23.18
CA TRP A 100 3.06 -5.22 -23.84
C TRP A 100 3.17 -3.82 -24.46
N THR A 101 4.13 -3.02 -24.01
CA THR A 101 4.39 -1.65 -24.45
C THR A 101 5.85 -1.52 -24.89
N ASN A 102 6.10 -1.00 -26.07
CA ASN A 102 7.45 -0.68 -26.55
C ASN A 102 7.84 0.78 -26.25
N ALA A 103 9.11 1.13 -26.47
CA ALA A 103 9.65 2.45 -26.18
C ALA A 103 8.87 3.60 -26.84
N ALA A 104 8.48 3.46 -28.09
CA ALA A 104 7.74 4.49 -28.81
C ALA A 104 6.31 4.68 -28.25
N GLN A 105 5.67 3.58 -27.87
CA GLN A 105 4.35 3.61 -27.22
C GLN A 105 4.43 4.27 -25.84
N PHE A 106 5.46 3.95 -25.04
CA PHE A 106 5.66 4.54 -23.72
C PHE A 106 5.91 6.05 -23.80
N GLU A 107 6.74 6.50 -24.74
CA GLU A 107 6.97 7.94 -24.96
C GLU A 107 5.68 8.65 -25.35
N LYS A 108 4.91 8.08 -26.27
CA LYS A 108 3.62 8.64 -26.71
C LYS A 108 2.62 8.70 -25.54
N PHE A 109 2.55 7.65 -24.76
CA PHE A 109 1.71 7.59 -23.56
C PHE A 109 2.08 8.67 -22.55
N SER A 110 3.38 8.78 -22.20
CA SER A 110 3.84 9.78 -21.20
C SER A 110 3.50 11.20 -21.62
N LYS A 111 3.66 11.53 -22.93
CA LYS A 111 3.23 12.82 -23.49
C LYS A 111 1.72 13.01 -23.40
N ALA A 112 0.93 12.00 -23.72
CA ALA A 112 -0.53 12.07 -23.69
C ALA A 112 -1.08 12.15 -22.26
N ALA A 113 -0.43 11.50 -21.29
CA ALA A 113 -0.77 11.56 -19.87
C ALA A 113 -0.26 12.83 -19.18
N ASN A 114 0.57 13.62 -19.86
CA ASN A 114 1.23 14.82 -19.34
C ASN A 114 2.08 14.56 -18.09
N ILE A 115 2.87 13.46 -18.13
CA ILE A 115 3.80 13.10 -17.06
C ILE A 115 5.25 13.26 -17.52
N PRO A 116 6.18 13.77 -16.68
CA PRO A 116 7.58 14.03 -17.05
C PRO A 116 8.30 12.75 -17.52
N CYS A 117 8.89 12.77 -18.70
CA CYS A 117 9.58 11.60 -19.26
C CYS A 117 10.70 12.06 -20.21
N GLY A 118 11.95 11.75 -19.86
CA GLY A 118 13.13 12.05 -20.65
C GLY A 118 13.83 10.78 -21.15
N LYS A 119 14.18 10.67 -22.43
CA LYS A 119 14.96 9.56 -22.95
C LYS A 119 16.38 9.56 -22.39
N VAL A 120 16.89 8.37 -22.05
CA VAL A 120 18.27 8.12 -21.68
C VAL A 120 18.84 6.95 -22.48
N ALA A 121 20.17 6.83 -22.52
CA ALA A 121 20.82 5.74 -23.22
C ALA A 121 20.58 4.40 -22.48
N VAL A 122 20.13 3.39 -23.21
CA VAL A 122 19.80 2.07 -22.63
C VAL A 122 21.04 1.39 -22.05
N ASP A 123 22.17 1.51 -22.74
CA ASP A 123 23.46 0.90 -22.41
C ASP A 123 24.14 1.51 -21.18
N GLU A 124 23.64 2.61 -20.64
CA GLU A 124 24.06 3.14 -19.33
C GLU A 124 23.55 2.30 -18.16
N TYR A 125 22.41 1.61 -18.34
CA TYR A 125 21.67 0.93 -17.26
C TYR A 125 21.49 -0.56 -17.51
N PHE A 126 21.28 -0.97 -18.77
CA PHE A 126 20.86 -2.32 -19.13
C PHE A 126 21.82 -2.98 -20.11
N LYS A 127 21.90 -4.31 -20.04
CA LYS A 127 22.68 -5.13 -20.96
C LYS A 127 22.14 -5.04 -22.38
N GLU A 128 23.03 -5.18 -23.35
CA GLU A 128 22.71 -5.13 -24.75
C GLU A 128 21.55 -6.07 -25.13
N GLY A 129 20.61 -5.57 -25.91
CA GLY A 129 19.45 -6.30 -26.41
C GLY A 129 18.35 -6.62 -25.39
N MET A 130 18.50 -6.20 -24.11
CA MET A 130 17.50 -6.48 -23.08
C MET A 130 16.33 -5.49 -23.08
N CYS A 131 16.58 -4.22 -23.37
CA CYS A 131 15.56 -3.17 -23.42
C CYS A 131 15.60 -2.45 -24.76
N ASP A 132 14.44 -2.01 -25.27
CA ASP A 132 14.30 -1.22 -26.50
C ASP A 132 14.21 0.28 -26.25
N GLY A 133 14.05 0.69 -24.97
CA GLY A 133 14.08 2.08 -24.52
C GLY A 133 14.27 2.22 -23.02
N ALA A 134 14.87 3.34 -22.63
CA ALA A 134 15.02 3.73 -21.23
C ALA A 134 14.69 5.21 -21.06
N PHE A 135 14.07 5.56 -19.92
CA PHE A 135 13.51 6.88 -19.67
C PHE A 135 13.74 7.28 -18.22
N VAL A 136 14.26 8.49 -17.99
CA VAL A 136 14.24 9.10 -16.67
C VAL A 136 12.83 9.65 -16.40
N THR A 137 12.33 9.43 -15.20
CA THR A 137 10.96 9.79 -14.78
C THR A 137 10.97 10.61 -13.50
N GLY A 138 9.84 11.22 -13.19
CA GLY A 138 9.67 12.07 -11.98
C GLY A 138 9.16 11.32 -10.74
N GLU A 139 9.12 9.97 -10.76
CA GLU A 139 8.69 9.25 -9.56
C GLU A 139 9.71 9.35 -8.43
N VAL A 140 9.17 9.41 -7.21
CA VAL A 140 9.94 9.49 -5.97
C VAL A 140 9.55 8.33 -5.03
N THR A 141 10.30 8.17 -3.94
CA THR A 141 9.91 7.22 -2.89
C THR A 141 9.60 7.95 -1.59
N PHE A 142 8.89 7.28 -0.70
CA PHE A 142 8.60 7.79 0.64
C PHE A 142 9.12 6.84 1.72
N ASP A 143 9.49 7.41 2.85
CA ASP A 143 9.84 6.64 4.05
C ASP A 143 8.62 6.54 4.96
N ALA A 144 8.05 5.32 5.08
CA ALA A 144 6.85 5.09 5.87
C ALA A 144 7.05 5.36 7.37
N ARG A 145 8.26 5.19 7.90
CA ARG A 145 8.56 5.47 9.31
C ARG A 145 8.68 6.97 9.58
N VAL A 146 9.20 7.72 8.62
CA VAL A 146 9.21 9.20 8.70
C VAL A 146 7.79 9.71 8.58
N LEU A 147 7.01 9.23 7.59
CA LEU A 147 5.61 9.61 7.39
C LEU A 147 4.75 9.34 8.63
N SER A 148 4.95 8.17 9.28
CA SER A 148 4.27 7.83 10.53
C SER A 148 4.55 8.86 11.62
N ARG A 149 5.82 9.25 11.82
CA ARG A 149 6.19 10.26 12.81
C ARG A 149 5.58 11.63 12.51
N CYS A 150 5.60 12.07 11.24
CA CYS A 150 5.01 13.34 10.83
C CYS A 150 3.50 13.35 11.14
N LEU A 151 2.78 12.32 10.69
CA LEU A 151 1.33 12.27 10.86
C LEU A 151 0.92 12.11 12.34
N MET A 152 1.67 11.32 13.12
CA MET A 152 1.44 11.21 14.56
C MET A 152 1.72 12.51 15.29
N ALA A 153 2.76 13.28 14.91
CA ALA A 153 3.02 14.58 15.49
C ALA A 153 1.86 15.56 15.26
N GLU A 154 1.27 15.55 14.07
CA GLU A 154 0.05 16.32 13.76
C GLU A 154 -1.15 15.88 14.63
N ILE A 155 -1.38 14.58 14.72
CA ILE A 155 -2.51 14.00 15.47
C ILE A 155 -2.41 14.33 16.96
N MET A 156 -1.22 14.26 17.56
CA MET A 156 -1.00 14.49 18.98
C MET A 156 -1.32 15.92 19.45
N ILE A 157 -1.45 16.87 18.54
CA ILE A 157 -1.87 18.25 18.85
C ILE A 157 -3.36 18.29 19.24
N TYR A 158 -4.15 17.30 18.81
CA TYR A 158 -5.60 17.27 18.98
C TYR A 158 -6.04 16.35 20.12
N PRO A 159 -6.43 16.88 21.29
CA PRO A 159 -6.84 16.06 22.45
C PRO A 159 -8.17 15.32 22.25
N ASN A 160 -8.92 15.65 21.21
CA ASN A 160 -10.16 14.99 20.80
C ASN A 160 -9.94 13.73 19.95
N ILE A 161 -8.68 13.37 19.64
CA ILE A 161 -8.33 12.12 18.98
C ILE A 161 -7.71 11.16 19.99
N GLU A 162 -8.31 9.99 20.14
CA GLU A 162 -7.80 8.89 20.95
C GLU A 162 -7.38 7.74 20.05
N ILE A 163 -6.16 7.19 20.21
CA ILE A 163 -5.68 6.01 19.50
C ILE A 163 -5.41 4.91 20.51
N ARG A 164 -5.96 3.72 20.26
CA ARG A 164 -5.75 2.53 21.07
C ARG A 164 -5.10 1.43 20.26
N TYR A 165 -3.89 1.08 20.64
CA TYR A 165 -3.13 -0.05 20.11
C TYR A 165 -3.43 -1.33 20.89
N ASN A 166 -3.19 -2.50 20.29
CA ASN A 166 -3.54 -3.81 20.86
C ASN A 166 -5.04 -3.96 21.17
N HIS A 167 -5.88 -3.26 20.39
CA HIS A 167 -7.34 -3.26 20.51
C HIS A 167 -7.98 -3.84 19.24
N PRO A 168 -7.92 -5.17 19.02
CA PRO A 168 -8.62 -5.80 17.91
C PRO A 168 -10.14 -5.67 18.10
N VAL A 169 -10.82 -5.23 17.04
CA VAL A 169 -12.30 -5.24 17.03
C VAL A 169 -12.77 -6.68 16.97
N THR A 170 -13.68 -7.05 17.90
CA THR A 170 -14.19 -8.41 18.05
C THR A 170 -15.69 -8.53 17.80
N SER A 171 -16.43 -7.41 17.87
CA SER A 171 -17.86 -7.35 17.52
C SER A 171 -18.26 -5.97 17.02
N ILE A 172 -19.26 -5.93 16.16
CA ILE A 172 -19.91 -4.72 15.65
C ILE A 172 -21.40 -4.96 15.66
N GLU A 173 -22.14 -4.19 16.45
CA GLU A 173 -23.59 -4.29 16.60
C GLU A 173 -24.22 -2.92 16.36
N THR A 174 -25.42 -2.88 15.79
CA THR A 174 -26.22 -1.66 15.70
C THR A 174 -27.09 -1.52 16.95
N GLU A 175 -26.98 -0.40 17.66
CA GLU A 175 -27.78 -0.09 18.85
C GLU A 175 -28.47 1.28 18.65
N GLY A 176 -29.69 1.27 18.13
CA GLY A 176 -30.40 2.51 17.75
C GLY A 176 -29.65 3.27 16.66
N ASP A 177 -29.30 4.53 16.93
CA ASP A 177 -28.64 5.41 15.97
C ASP A 177 -27.09 5.36 16.04
N VAL A 178 -26.52 4.36 16.74
CA VAL A 178 -25.07 4.21 16.89
C VAL A 178 -24.64 2.77 16.63
N TYR A 179 -23.38 2.60 16.28
CA TYR A 179 -22.69 1.32 16.34
C TYR A 179 -22.08 1.13 17.72
N LYS A 180 -22.22 -0.08 18.25
CA LYS A 180 -21.52 -0.57 19.43
C LYS A 180 -20.37 -1.47 18.95
N ILE A 181 -19.15 -1.03 19.21
CA ILE A 181 -17.92 -1.71 18.80
C ILE A 181 -17.28 -2.37 20.01
N GLY A 182 -17.12 -3.68 19.97
CA GLY A 182 -16.44 -4.44 21.01
C GLY A 182 -14.95 -4.64 20.69
N SER A 183 -14.11 -4.45 21.73
CA SER A 183 -12.69 -4.81 21.70
C SER A 183 -12.28 -5.36 23.09
N GLY A 184 -12.03 -6.66 23.17
CA GLY A 184 -11.87 -7.34 24.43
C GLY A 184 -13.13 -7.25 25.30
N GLU A 185 -13.01 -6.72 26.50
CA GLU A 185 -14.14 -6.49 27.42
C GLU A 185 -14.72 -5.07 27.33
N GLU A 186 -14.13 -4.21 26.49
CA GLU A 186 -14.55 -2.82 26.34
C GLU A 186 -15.51 -2.63 25.16
N TYR A 187 -16.43 -1.66 25.32
CA TYR A 187 -17.37 -1.26 24.27
C TYR A 187 -17.30 0.24 24.02
N TYR A 188 -17.35 0.61 22.74
CA TYR A 188 -17.29 1.97 22.24
C TYR A 188 -18.48 2.24 21.33
N TYR A 189 -18.96 3.48 21.31
CA TYR A 189 -20.18 3.85 20.61
C TYR A 189 -19.94 5.05 19.70
N ALA A 190 -20.40 4.98 18.45
CA ALA A 190 -20.36 6.11 17.52
C ALA A 190 -21.46 5.99 16.47
N PRO A 191 -22.02 7.12 15.99
CA PRO A 191 -22.94 7.15 14.85
C PRO A 191 -22.23 6.93 13.51
N PHE A 192 -20.89 7.01 13.47
CA PHE A 192 -20.08 6.83 12.27
C PHE A 192 -18.90 5.88 12.52
N VAL A 193 -18.75 4.88 11.64
CA VAL A 193 -17.63 3.93 11.66
C VAL A 193 -16.94 3.91 10.31
N LEU A 194 -15.61 4.09 10.30
CA LEU A 194 -14.76 3.90 9.12
C LEU A 194 -13.92 2.62 9.28
N ASN A 195 -14.12 1.68 8.38
CA ASN A 195 -13.27 0.50 8.22
C ASN A 195 -12.12 0.81 7.26
N ALA A 196 -10.92 1.07 7.79
CA ALA A 196 -9.68 1.37 7.08
C ALA A 196 -8.63 0.25 7.23
N THR A 197 -9.07 -1.00 7.31
CA THR A 197 -8.23 -2.15 7.68
C THR A 197 -7.52 -2.84 6.51
N TYR A 198 -7.68 -2.36 5.28
CA TYR A 198 -7.02 -2.84 4.06
C TYR A 198 -7.18 -4.35 3.83
N ALA A 199 -6.18 -5.18 4.14
CA ALA A 199 -6.26 -6.64 3.96
C ALA A 199 -7.35 -7.30 4.81
N CYS A 200 -7.75 -6.67 5.94
CA CYS A 200 -8.81 -7.13 6.82
C CYS A 200 -10.16 -6.45 6.53
N VAL A 201 -10.29 -5.72 5.41
CA VAL A 201 -11.52 -4.97 5.11
C VAL A 201 -12.75 -5.85 5.11
N ASN A 202 -12.68 -7.05 4.53
CA ASN A 202 -13.80 -7.98 4.50
C ASN A 202 -14.09 -8.65 5.85
N GLU A 203 -13.06 -8.82 6.71
CA GLU A 203 -13.27 -9.31 8.09
C GLU A 203 -14.21 -8.37 8.85
N ILE A 204 -13.90 -7.09 8.83
CA ILE A 204 -14.67 -6.05 9.53
C ILE A 204 -16.02 -5.81 8.86
N THR A 205 -16.06 -5.81 7.51
CA THR A 205 -17.33 -5.64 6.76
C THR A 205 -18.33 -6.77 7.07
N LYS A 206 -17.87 -8.03 7.11
CA LYS A 206 -18.71 -9.18 7.48
C LYS A 206 -19.11 -9.15 8.94
N MET A 207 -18.21 -8.73 9.84
CA MET A 207 -18.51 -8.58 11.27
C MET A 207 -19.64 -7.57 11.50
N ALA A 208 -19.71 -6.52 10.68
CA ALA A 208 -20.78 -5.52 10.71
C ALA A 208 -22.07 -5.98 9.98
N GLY A 209 -22.10 -7.22 9.43
CA GLY A 209 -23.28 -7.79 8.75
C GLY A 209 -23.45 -7.31 7.30
N PHE A 210 -22.43 -6.71 6.69
CA PHE A 210 -22.50 -6.20 5.32
C PHE A 210 -21.86 -7.15 4.30
N GLU A 211 -22.23 -6.97 3.03
CA GLU A 211 -21.66 -7.70 1.91
C GLU A 211 -20.20 -7.30 1.69
N PRO A 212 -19.25 -8.26 1.67
CA PRO A 212 -17.85 -8.02 1.48
C PRO A 212 -17.52 -7.52 0.06
N PHE A 213 -16.34 -6.97 -0.12
CA PHE A 213 -15.79 -6.67 -1.45
C PHE A 213 -15.44 -7.96 -2.18
N LYS A 214 -15.64 -7.97 -3.51
CA LYS A 214 -15.12 -9.03 -4.38
C LYS A 214 -13.63 -8.74 -4.64
N ILE A 215 -12.78 -9.38 -3.88
CA ILE A 215 -11.34 -9.18 -3.91
C ILE A 215 -10.58 -10.50 -4.05
N LYS A 216 -9.43 -10.40 -4.70
CA LYS A 216 -8.36 -11.38 -4.72
C LYS A 216 -7.32 -10.95 -3.68
N TYR A 217 -6.86 -11.87 -2.84
CA TYR A 217 -5.77 -11.63 -1.92
C TYR A 217 -4.48 -12.23 -2.45
N GLU A 218 -3.39 -11.48 -2.37
CA GLU A 218 -2.05 -11.96 -2.69
C GLU A 218 -1.17 -11.87 -1.44
N LEU A 219 -0.54 -12.98 -1.04
CA LEU A 219 0.54 -12.96 -0.06
C LEU A 219 1.82 -12.55 -0.78
N CYS A 220 2.26 -11.32 -0.54
CA CYS A 220 3.34 -10.67 -1.26
C CYS A 220 4.60 -10.52 -0.43
N GLU A 221 5.75 -10.58 -1.11
CA GLU A 221 7.07 -10.31 -0.58
C GLU A 221 7.64 -9.03 -1.20
N VAL A 222 8.27 -8.19 -0.37
CA VAL A 222 9.15 -7.10 -0.79
C VAL A 222 10.53 -7.37 -0.22
N ILE A 223 11.52 -7.56 -1.07
CA ILE A 223 12.89 -7.84 -0.65
C ILE A 223 13.64 -6.54 -0.46
N LEU A 224 14.31 -6.39 0.69
CA LEU A 224 15.23 -5.29 0.93
C LEU A 224 16.65 -5.70 0.63
N CYS A 225 17.35 -4.86 -0.14
CA CYS A 225 18.71 -5.08 -0.63
C CYS A 225 19.64 -3.97 -0.16
N LYS A 226 20.87 -4.34 0.20
CA LYS A 226 22.00 -3.41 0.23
C LYS A 226 22.58 -3.29 -1.17
N VAL A 227 22.89 -2.09 -1.61
CA VAL A 227 23.41 -1.81 -2.96
C VAL A 227 24.80 -1.16 -2.90
N ASN A 228 25.56 -1.28 -3.99
CA ASN A 228 26.85 -0.60 -4.14
C ASN A 228 26.67 0.89 -4.51
N ALA A 229 27.79 1.61 -4.57
CA ALA A 229 27.78 3.05 -4.82
C ALA A 229 27.17 3.41 -6.19
N GLU A 230 27.39 2.57 -7.20
CA GLU A 230 26.90 2.78 -8.57
C GLU A 230 25.37 2.66 -8.70
N LEU A 231 24.71 1.96 -7.78
CA LEU A 231 23.25 1.78 -7.77
C LEU A 231 22.54 2.63 -6.72
N ARG A 232 23.28 3.26 -5.78
CA ARG A 232 22.71 3.95 -4.62
C ARG A 232 21.64 4.98 -4.98
N ASP A 233 21.92 5.81 -5.97
CA ASP A 233 21.08 6.92 -6.38
C ASP A 233 20.33 6.63 -7.69
N ILE A 234 20.03 5.35 -7.92
CA ILE A 234 19.35 4.88 -9.14
C ILE A 234 18.25 3.90 -8.75
N GLY A 235 17.05 4.14 -9.28
CA GLY A 235 15.98 3.15 -9.34
C GLY A 235 15.81 2.62 -10.76
N LEU A 236 15.69 1.32 -10.93
CA LEU A 236 15.50 0.68 -12.23
C LEU A 236 14.18 -0.12 -12.22
N THR A 237 13.31 0.17 -13.17
CA THR A 237 12.05 -0.55 -13.38
C THR A 237 11.94 -0.96 -14.82
N VAL A 238 11.91 -2.25 -15.10
CA VAL A 238 11.52 -2.78 -16.40
C VAL A 238 10.02 -3.04 -16.35
N MET A 239 9.27 -2.57 -17.32
CA MET A 239 7.84 -2.46 -17.23
C MET A 239 7.07 -3.16 -18.34
N ASP A 240 5.79 -3.25 -18.04
CA ASP A 240 4.65 -3.77 -18.76
C ASP A 240 4.79 -5.25 -19.12
N GLY A 241 5.05 -6.06 -18.08
CA GLY A 241 5.20 -7.50 -18.17
C GLY A 241 5.77 -8.13 -16.90
N PRO A 242 6.20 -9.40 -16.94
CA PRO A 242 6.66 -10.17 -15.78
C PRO A 242 8.09 -9.77 -15.34
N PHE A 243 8.35 -8.49 -15.21
CA PHE A 243 9.67 -7.92 -14.97
C PHE A 243 9.87 -7.52 -13.51
N PHE A 244 10.88 -6.70 -13.26
CA PHE A 244 11.32 -6.33 -11.91
C PHE A 244 11.39 -4.81 -11.72
N SER A 245 11.40 -4.43 -10.46
CA SER A 245 11.76 -3.09 -10.01
C SER A 245 12.73 -3.18 -8.84
N ILE A 246 13.83 -2.43 -8.91
CA ILE A 246 14.76 -2.17 -7.80
C ILE A 246 14.88 -0.67 -7.63
N MET A 247 14.63 -0.15 -6.43
CA MET A 247 14.62 1.30 -6.19
C MET A 247 14.84 1.62 -4.72
N PRO A 248 15.29 2.84 -4.38
CA PRO A 248 15.46 3.25 -2.99
C PRO A 248 14.20 2.98 -2.16
N PHE A 249 14.35 2.40 -0.99
CA PHE A 249 13.28 2.15 -0.04
C PHE A 249 13.17 3.31 0.95
N GLY A 250 12.52 4.38 0.53
CA GLY A 250 12.47 5.64 1.28
C GLY A 250 13.86 6.21 1.57
N LYS A 251 14.09 6.61 2.83
CA LYS A 251 15.36 7.15 3.33
C LYS A 251 16.18 6.14 4.14
N THR A 252 15.88 4.85 4.01
CA THR A 252 16.52 3.78 4.81
C THR A 252 17.96 3.44 4.40
N GLY A 253 18.40 3.90 3.23
CA GLY A 253 19.68 3.50 2.63
C GLY A 253 19.64 2.10 1.99
N LEU A 254 18.51 1.42 2.02
CA LEU A 254 18.27 0.16 1.32
C LEU A 254 17.48 0.38 0.04
N HIS A 255 17.48 -0.62 -0.83
CA HIS A 255 16.59 -0.69 -1.99
C HIS A 255 15.55 -1.79 -1.80
N SER A 256 14.36 -1.56 -2.31
CA SER A 256 13.35 -2.62 -2.47
C SER A 256 13.55 -3.32 -3.82
N LEU A 257 13.48 -4.65 -3.82
CA LEU A 257 13.43 -5.47 -5.03
C LEU A 257 12.09 -6.19 -5.08
N THR A 258 11.39 -6.03 -6.17
CA THR A 258 10.10 -6.69 -6.44
C THR A 258 10.03 -7.18 -7.88
N SER A 259 9.14 -8.10 -8.16
CA SER A 259 8.85 -8.59 -9.51
C SER A 259 7.37 -8.89 -9.65
N VAL A 260 6.80 -8.56 -10.78
CA VAL A 260 5.38 -8.88 -11.07
C VAL A 260 5.13 -10.40 -10.95
N ALA A 261 6.08 -11.22 -11.42
CA ALA A 261 5.93 -12.67 -11.43
C ALA A 261 6.21 -13.35 -10.07
N PHE A 262 7.07 -12.77 -9.23
CA PHE A 262 7.60 -13.47 -8.04
C PHE A 262 7.27 -12.78 -6.71
N THR A 263 6.79 -11.54 -6.75
CA THR A 263 6.33 -10.84 -5.53
C THR A 263 5.10 -11.52 -4.90
N PRO A 264 4.07 -11.94 -5.65
CA PRO A 264 3.02 -12.79 -5.10
C PRO A 264 3.53 -14.24 -4.96
N HIS A 265 3.54 -14.76 -3.73
CA HIS A 265 3.81 -16.16 -3.44
C HIS A 265 2.57 -17.03 -3.58
N GLU A 266 1.45 -16.51 -3.10
CA GLU A 266 0.17 -17.21 -3.07
C GLU A 266 -0.97 -16.27 -3.36
N THR A 267 -2.03 -16.81 -3.94
CA THR A 267 -3.25 -16.08 -4.30
C THR A 267 -4.47 -16.78 -3.74
N CYS A 268 -5.41 -16.00 -3.18
CA CYS A 268 -6.67 -16.49 -2.64
C CYS A 268 -7.83 -15.67 -3.20
N TYR A 269 -8.89 -16.36 -3.63
CA TYR A 269 -10.13 -15.76 -4.18
C TYR A 269 -11.33 -15.90 -3.24
N GLU A 270 -11.13 -16.43 -2.04
CA GLU A 270 -12.15 -16.56 -1.03
C GLU A 270 -12.56 -15.17 -0.47
N GLU A 271 -13.75 -15.06 0.08
CA GLU A 271 -14.22 -13.80 0.71
C GLU A 271 -13.32 -13.32 1.84
N LEU A 272 -12.73 -14.24 2.58
CA LEU A 272 -11.76 -14.00 3.63
C LEU A 272 -10.43 -14.66 3.25
N ALA A 273 -9.33 -13.96 3.40
CA ALA A 273 -8.03 -14.45 3.00
C ALA A 273 -7.67 -15.78 3.70
N LYS A 274 -7.42 -16.80 2.87
CA LYS A 274 -7.04 -18.14 3.31
C LYS A 274 -5.76 -18.57 2.59
N PHE A 275 -4.72 -18.87 3.36
CA PHE A 275 -3.42 -19.30 2.85
C PHE A 275 -2.92 -20.52 3.59
N PRO A 276 -2.17 -21.45 2.96
CA PRO A 276 -1.63 -22.66 3.59
C PRO A 276 -0.76 -22.40 4.82
N CYS A 277 -0.06 -21.25 4.85
CA CYS A 277 0.76 -20.89 6.01
C CYS A 277 -0.06 -20.74 7.30
N GLN A 278 -1.34 -20.39 7.21
CA GLN A 278 -2.21 -20.22 8.39
C GLN A 278 -2.37 -21.53 9.19
N GLU A 279 -2.38 -22.69 8.54
CA GLU A 279 -2.50 -23.98 9.19
C GLU A 279 -1.33 -24.25 10.16
N LYS A 280 -0.17 -23.66 9.88
CA LYS A 280 1.06 -23.81 10.69
C LYS A 280 1.14 -22.81 11.85
N THR A 281 0.17 -21.91 12.00
CA THR A 281 0.18 -20.86 13.05
C THR A 281 -0.52 -21.25 14.34
N ASN A 282 -0.98 -22.50 14.47
CA ASN A 282 -1.76 -22.99 15.62
C ASN A 282 -2.98 -22.09 15.92
N GLY A 283 -3.67 -21.64 14.87
CA GLY A 283 -4.89 -20.83 14.97
C GLY A 283 -4.67 -19.33 15.26
N LYS A 284 -3.43 -18.88 15.43
CA LYS A 284 -3.11 -17.46 15.62
C LYS A 284 -3.52 -16.62 14.41
N CYS A 285 -3.20 -17.11 13.19
CA CYS A 285 -3.65 -16.53 11.94
C CYS A 285 -4.68 -17.47 11.29
N ARG A 286 -5.83 -16.93 10.91
CA ARG A 286 -6.93 -17.71 10.29
C ARG A 286 -7.80 -16.82 9.43
N PRO A 287 -8.63 -17.35 8.53
CA PRO A 287 -9.68 -16.57 7.87
C PRO A 287 -10.55 -15.84 8.92
N GLY A 288 -10.74 -14.54 8.74
CA GLY A 288 -11.44 -13.68 9.71
C GLY A 288 -10.58 -13.15 10.86
N PHE A 289 -9.29 -13.51 10.92
CA PHE A 289 -8.33 -12.91 11.85
C PHE A 289 -6.89 -13.04 11.30
N LEU A 290 -6.51 -12.12 10.42
CA LEU A 290 -5.18 -12.12 9.82
C LEU A 290 -4.12 -11.53 10.76
N CYS A 291 -3.05 -12.29 11.03
CA CYS A 291 -1.87 -11.76 11.72
C CYS A 291 -1.04 -10.81 10.84
N ASN A 292 -0.09 -10.11 11.45
CA ASN A 292 0.92 -9.34 10.74
C ASN A 292 1.93 -10.31 10.10
N CYS A 293 1.90 -10.44 8.77
CA CYS A 293 2.79 -11.35 8.04
C CYS A 293 4.27 -10.95 8.20
N ASN A 294 4.55 -9.67 8.44
CA ASN A 294 5.92 -9.17 8.62
C ASN A 294 6.53 -9.55 9.99
N GLU A 295 5.71 -9.93 10.96
CA GLU A 295 6.11 -10.39 12.30
C GLU A 295 5.85 -11.89 12.50
N CYS A 296 5.24 -12.54 11.51
CA CYS A 296 4.92 -13.96 11.56
C CYS A 296 6.18 -14.80 11.29
N GLU A 297 6.41 -15.82 12.12
CA GLU A 297 7.50 -16.77 11.90
C GLU A 297 7.21 -17.75 10.76
N VAL A 298 5.93 -17.87 10.38
CA VAL A 298 5.46 -18.78 9.33
C VAL A 298 5.17 -17.97 8.06
N HIS A 299 6.15 -17.85 7.20
CA HIS A 299 6.03 -17.22 5.89
C HIS A 299 6.63 -18.10 4.79
N PRO A 300 6.34 -17.85 3.50
CA PRO A 300 6.99 -18.56 2.40
C PRO A 300 8.50 -18.39 2.40
N GLU A 301 9.20 -19.33 1.77
CA GLU A 301 10.62 -19.15 1.44
C GLU A 301 10.77 -17.95 0.49
N SER A 302 11.81 -17.15 0.71
CA SER A 302 12.03 -15.95 -0.09
C SER A 302 12.26 -16.26 -1.57
N ALA A 303 11.64 -15.50 -2.44
CA ALA A 303 11.86 -15.55 -3.89
C ALA A 303 13.14 -14.81 -4.33
N TRP A 304 14.07 -14.53 -3.41
CA TRP A 304 15.33 -13.83 -3.67
C TRP A 304 16.08 -14.37 -4.88
N ASP A 305 16.22 -15.69 -4.97
CA ASP A 305 16.97 -16.33 -6.04
C ASP A 305 16.37 -16.01 -7.42
N TYR A 306 15.05 -16.03 -7.53
CA TYR A 306 14.36 -15.73 -8.78
C TYR A 306 14.41 -14.24 -9.11
N MET A 307 14.04 -13.38 -8.15
CA MET A 307 14.00 -11.93 -8.36
C MET A 307 15.39 -11.36 -8.63
N SER A 308 16.42 -11.79 -7.90
CA SER A 308 17.79 -11.32 -8.09
C SER A 308 18.37 -11.76 -9.42
N LYS A 309 18.12 -13.01 -9.86
CA LYS A 309 18.56 -13.50 -11.17
C LYS A 309 17.85 -12.77 -12.31
N LEU A 310 16.56 -12.49 -12.16
CA LEU A 310 15.80 -11.70 -13.13
C LEU A 310 16.39 -10.29 -13.28
N ALA A 311 16.62 -9.58 -12.16
CA ALA A 311 17.22 -8.26 -12.19
C ALA A 311 18.63 -8.27 -12.81
N LYS A 312 19.51 -9.19 -12.37
CA LYS A 312 20.87 -9.35 -12.92
C LYS A 312 20.91 -9.71 -14.40
N LYS A 313 19.86 -10.34 -14.92
CA LYS A 313 19.75 -10.64 -16.36
C LYS A 313 19.67 -9.35 -17.19
N TYR A 314 18.98 -8.33 -16.70
CA TYR A 314 18.75 -7.07 -17.40
C TYR A 314 19.81 -6.01 -17.09
N MET A 315 20.16 -5.84 -15.80
CA MET A 315 21.04 -4.78 -15.31
C MET A 315 22.50 -5.01 -15.72
N LEU A 316 23.22 -3.91 -15.92
CA LEU A 316 24.69 -3.98 -16.13
C LEU A 316 25.38 -4.59 -14.91
N ASP A 317 26.50 -5.30 -15.15
CA ASP A 317 27.24 -6.00 -14.10
C ASP A 317 27.91 -5.08 -13.07
N LYS A 318 28.02 -3.77 -13.35
CA LYS A 318 28.48 -2.76 -12.40
C LYS A 318 27.51 -2.58 -11.22
N TYR A 319 26.20 -2.79 -11.42
CA TYR A 319 25.17 -2.67 -10.40
C TYR A 319 25.15 -3.92 -9.51
N LYS A 320 25.59 -3.79 -8.27
CA LYS A 320 25.64 -4.88 -7.30
C LYS A 320 24.63 -4.65 -6.20
N PHE A 321 23.95 -5.72 -5.81
CA PHE A 321 23.02 -5.71 -4.70
C PHE A 321 23.02 -7.06 -3.99
N GLU A 322 22.76 -7.03 -2.69
CA GLU A 322 22.81 -8.17 -1.79
C GLU A 322 21.55 -8.23 -0.94
N TYR A 323 21.08 -9.43 -0.66
CA TYR A 323 19.93 -9.67 0.20
C TYR A 323 20.17 -9.17 1.63
N VAL A 324 19.19 -8.47 2.19
CA VAL A 324 19.20 -8.07 3.61
C VAL A 324 18.09 -8.80 4.36
N LYS A 325 16.86 -8.64 3.90
CA LYS A 325 15.68 -9.30 4.48
C LYS A 325 14.48 -9.21 3.55
N SER A 326 13.48 -10.01 3.83
CA SER A 326 12.17 -9.94 3.19
C SER A 326 11.14 -9.32 4.13
N LEU A 327 10.22 -8.56 3.56
CA LEU A 327 9.03 -8.05 4.22
C LEU A 327 7.81 -8.71 3.57
N TYR A 328 6.84 -9.13 4.38
CA TYR A 328 5.65 -9.82 3.88
C TYR A 328 4.37 -9.06 4.22
N SER A 329 3.43 -9.01 3.28
CA SER A 329 2.10 -8.47 3.51
C SER A 329 1.06 -9.11 2.61
N ILE A 330 -0.20 -9.05 3.03
CA ILE A 330 -1.33 -9.45 2.21
C ILE A 330 -1.85 -8.21 1.48
N LYS A 331 -2.01 -8.34 0.17
CA LYS A 331 -2.48 -7.30 -0.73
C LYS A 331 -3.84 -7.69 -1.28
N PRO A 332 -4.90 -6.97 -0.93
CA PRO A 332 -6.22 -7.13 -1.52
C PRO A 332 -6.31 -6.37 -2.85
N ILE A 333 -6.89 -7.01 -3.87
CA ILE A 333 -7.06 -6.46 -5.21
C ILE A 333 -8.51 -6.68 -5.62
N LEU A 334 -9.21 -5.64 -6.05
CA LEU A 334 -10.55 -5.79 -6.60
C LEU A 334 -10.51 -6.72 -7.82
N THR A 335 -11.35 -7.74 -7.85
CA THR A 335 -11.39 -8.68 -8.99
C THR A 335 -11.77 -8.00 -10.30
N ALA A 336 -12.56 -6.94 -10.26
CA ALA A 336 -12.90 -6.13 -11.43
C ALA A 336 -11.68 -5.40 -12.03
N SER A 337 -10.63 -5.15 -11.24
CA SER A 337 -9.40 -4.45 -11.66
C SER A 337 -8.27 -5.39 -12.08
N ASP A 338 -8.50 -6.71 -12.05
CA ASP A 338 -7.48 -7.71 -12.39
C ASP A 338 -7.18 -7.74 -13.91
N VAL A 339 -8.10 -7.21 -14.73
CA VAL A 339 -8.00 -7.19 -16.20
C VAL A 339 -7.09 -6.07 -16.71
N ASP A 340 -7.10 -4.91 -16.06
CA ASP A 340 -6.41 -3.69 -16.52
C ASP A 340 -5.27 -3.25 -15.60
N ASP A 341 -4.96 -4.03 -14.56
CA ASP A 341 -4.00 -3.72 -13.50
C ASP A 341 -4.32 -2.39 -12.77
N SER A 342 -5.48 -1.79 -13.01
CA SER A 342 -5.91 -0.62 -12.28
C SER A 342 -6.07 -0.95 -10.80
N ARG A 343 -5.79 0.00 -9.94
CA ARG A 343 -5.92 -0.17 -8.49
C ARG A 343 -6.59 1.07 -7.94
N PRO A 344 -7.89 1.22 -8.25
CA PRO A 344 -8.65 2.35 -7.72
C PRO A 344 -8.81 2.21 -6.21
N THR A 345 -8.83 3.33 -5.51
CA THR A 345 -9.38 3.36 -4.16
C THR A 345 -10.89 3.23 -4.25
N CYS A 346 -11.44 2.26 -3.53
CA CYS A 346 -12.87 2.02 -3.49
C CYS A 346 -13.40 2.39 -2.11
N ILE A 347 -14.29 3.36 -2.06
CA ILE A 347 -15.00 3.78 -0.85
C ILE A 347 -16.45 3.31 -0.99
N LYS A 348 -16.92 2.51 -0.03
CA LYS A 348 -18.28 1.97 -0.03
C LYS A 348 -18.99 2.39 1.25
N VAL A 349 -20.05 3.16 1.11
CA VAL A 349 -20.98 3.48 2.20
C VAL A 349 -21.99 2.33 2.26
N HIS A 350 -21.99 1.59 3.35
CA HIS A 350 -22.85 0.40 3.55
C HIS A 350 -24.20 0.77 4.18
N SER A 351 -24.20 1.77 5.08
CA SER A 351 -25.39 2.25 5.77
C SER A 351 -25.29 3.76 6.04
N GLN A 352 -26.47 4.36 6.24
CA GLN A 352 -26.60 5.76 6.65
C GLN A 352 -27.64 5.81 7.80
N GLY A 353 -27.19 6.27 8.99
CA GLY A 353 -28.00 6.34 10.22
C GLY A 353 -28.19 4.99 10.92
N PRO A 354 -27.20 4.46 11.63
CA PRO A 354 -25.82 4.95 11.74
C PRO A 354 -25.00 4.65 10.46
N THR A 355 -23.93 5.43 10.27
CA THR A 355 -23.13 5.35 9.04
C THR A 355 -21.99 4.36 9.18
N PHE A 356 -21.86 3.42 8.23
CA PHE A 356 -20.73 2.52 8.13
C PHE A 356 -20.08 2.63 6.75
N VAL A 357 -18.79 2.94 6.73
CA VAL A 357 -18.01 3.10 5.50
C VAL A 357 -16.83 2.15 5.51
N SER A 358 -16.56 1.49 4.40
CA SER A 358 -15.33 0.73 4.20
C SER A 358 -14.50 1.34 3.08
N VAL A 359 -13.19 1.47 3.29
CA VAL A 359 -12.24 1.89 2.27
C VAL A 359 -11.27 0.76 1.93
N LEU A 360 -11.22 0.41 0.64
CA LEU A 360 -10.20 -0.44 0.07
C LEU A 360 -9.25 0.43 -0.74
N SER A 361 -8.08 0.71 -0.18
CA SER A 361 -7.11 1.63 -0.75
C SER A 361 -6.37 1.03 -1.94
N GLY A 362 -6.20 1.81 -3.00
CA GLY A 362 -5.40 1.46 -4.17
C GLY A 362 -3.96 1.98 -4.11
N LYS A 363 -3.78 3.19 -3.60
CA LYS A 363 -2.50 3.92 -3.58
C LYS A 363 -2.39 4.79 -2.33
N ILE A 364 -1.15 5.13 -1.94
CA ILE A 364 -0.92 5.98 -0.78
C ILE A 364 -1.45 7.41 -0.99
N THR A 365 -1.30 7.94 -2.19
CA THR A 365 -1.72 9.31 -2.53
C THR A 365 -3.23 9.51 -2.60
N THR A 366 -4.01 8.44 -2.81
CA THR A 366 -5.47 8.52 -2.86
C THR A 366 -6.14 8.55 -1.49
N VAL A 367 -5.38 8.74 -0.43
CA VAL A 367 -5.89 8.98 0.93
C VAL A 367 -6.78 10.23 0.99
N TYR A 368 -6.55 11.20 0.13
CA TYR A 368 -7.34 12.44 0.03
C TYR A 368 -8.79 12.23 -0.45
N ASP A 369 -9.07 11.10 -1.12
CA ASP A 369 -10.44 10.75 -1.51
C ASP A 369 -11.37 10.55 -0.29
N LEU A 370 -10.81 10.33 0.92
CA LEU A 370 -11.57 10.23 2.16
C LEU A 370 -12.27 11.53 2.56
N GLU A 371 -11.75 12.69 2.18
CA GLU A 371 -12.31 13.98 2.58
C GLU A 371 -13.75 14.21 2.08
N GLU A 372 -14.13 13.51 1.00
CA GLU A 372 -15.47 13.59 0.43
C GLU A 372 -16.54 12.87 1.29
N ILE A 373 -16.10 11.97 2.21
CA ILE A 373 -17.03 11.12 2.98
C ILE A 373 -16.91 11.28 4.50
N LEU A 374 -15.92 12.02 4.99
CA LEU A 374 -15.66 12.24 6.42
C LEU A 374 -16.52 13.37 7.04
#